data_35e35a932e27decbb0c3907550b50ecb
#
_entry.id   35e35a932e27decbb0c3907550b50ecb
#
_cell.length_a   1.000
_cell.length_b   1.000
_cell.length_c   1.000
_cell.angle_alpha   90.00
_cell.angle_beta   90.00
_cell.angle_gamma   90.00
#
_symmetry.space_group_name_H-M   'P 1'
#
loop_
_entity.id
_entity.type
_entity.pdbx_description
1 polymer ?
#
loop_
_entity_poly.entity_id
_entity_poly.type
_entity_poly.pdbx_seq_one_letter_code
_entity_poly.pdbx_strand_id
1 'polypeptide(L)'
;MLPTVEEFNRYCPVAKDPNNKVYVKCIPALEAAARRLQTELLGPVMPEALSEAAGNTLAHLVCVTALADMLPQLDLVMTPTGAGVVSNDNLAPASRERVEALARQLRRQADAQTDALIEHLRDMVVPDGDQTLAWAATEQAATAMPTFLYSGLHMQRYAGKPEATRSDAIEAMPAVETATLKLRHLVGDELIDHLLQLQRRRGVATALETIVTVNIRTCLGLALRDNHPAAHAAERLLLKNLETHLADFPLYANSSAYRANHTPAYENKKDSSSFFFS
;
A
#
# COMPACT_ATOMS: atom_id res chain seq x y z
N MET A 1 -19.33 5.42 9.98
CA MET A 1 -20.61 4.77 9.58
C MET A 1 -20.50 3.26 9.76
N LEU A 2 -21.50 2.60 10.36
CA LEU A 2 -21.54 1.15 10.46
C LEU A 2 -22.29 0.59 9.24
N PRO A 3 -21.80 -0.51 8.62
CA PRO A 3 -22.53 -1.20 7.57
C PRO A 3 -23.89 -1.71 8.06
N THR A 4 -24.90 -1.62 7.21
CA THR A 4 -26.22 -2.18 7.46
C THR A 4 -26.23 -3.71 7.40
N VAL A 5 -27.32 -4.35 7.85
CA VAL A 5 -27.51 -5.82 7.72
C VAL A 5 -27.48 -6.25 6.25
N GLU A 6 -28.07 -5.46 5.36
CA GLU A 6 -28.12 -5.74 3.92
C GLU A 6 -26.72 -5.68 3.31
N GLU A 7 -25.90 -4.69 3.68
CA GLU A 7 -24.52 -4.57 3.24
C GLU A 7 -23.67 -5.73 3.78
N PHE A 8 -23.81 -6.05 5.08
CA PHE A 8 -23.10 -7.20 5.67
C PHE A 8 -23.44 -8.50 4.96
N ASN A 9 -24.73 -8.78 4.72
CA ASN A 9 -25.17 -9.96 3.99
C ASN A 9 -24.72 -9.98 2.52
N ARG A 10 -24.55 -8.81 1.91
CA ARG A 10 -24.03 -8.66 0.54
C ARG A 10 -22.54 -8.99 0.46
N TYR A 11 -21.75 -8.42 1.38
CA TYR A 11 -20.30 -8.54 1.35
C TYR A 11 -19.77 -9.80 2.05
N CYS A 12 -20.54 -10.36 2.97
CA CYS A 12 -20.22 -11.57 3.72
C CYS A 12 -21.32 -12.66 3.56
N PRO A 13 -21.59 -13.14 2.34
CA PRO A 13 -22.70 -14.07 2.09
C PRO A 13 -22.57 -15.38 2.85
N VAL A 14 -21.38 -15.79 3.22
CA VAL A 14 -21.10 -17.00 4.04
C VAL A 14 -21.65 -16.84 5.47
N ALA A 15 -21.79 -15.63 5.96
CA ALA A 15 -22.29 -15.30 7.30
C ALA A 15 -23.79 -14.97 7.33
N LYS A 16 -24.47 -15.01 6.18
CA LYS A 16 -25.89 -14.70 6.08
C LYS A 16 -26.72 -15.77 6.80
N ASP A 17 -27.54 -15.34 7.75
CA ASP A 17 -28.50 -16.19 8.45
C ASP A 17 -29.88 -15.54 8.50
N PRO A 18 -31.00 -16.35 8.57
CA PRO A 18 -32.37 -15.84 8.51
C PRO A 18 -32.74 -14.85 9.62
N ASN A 19 -32.05 -14.93 10.75
CA ASN A 19 -32.32 -14.13 11.95
C ASN A 19 -31.29 -13.05 12.20
N ASN A 20 -30.30 -12.87 11.30
CA ASN A 20 -29.21 -11.91 11.42
C ASN A 20 -28.37 -12.04 12.72
N LYS A 21 -28.36 -13.23 13.32
CA LYS A 21 -27.65 -13.48 14.61
C LYS A 21 -26.14 -13.31 14.46
N VAL A 22 -25.58 -13.69 13.29
CA VAL A 22 -24.15 -13.54 13.03
C VAL A 22 -23.81 -12.05 12.93
N TYR A 23 -24.61 -11.26 12.20
CA TYR A 23 -24.42 -9.82 12.13
C TYR A 23 -24.44 -9.17 13.53
N VAL A 24 -25.43 -9.51 14.36
CA VAL A 24 -25.55 -8.97 15.72
C VAL A 24 -24.31 -9.30 16.56
N LYS A 25 -23.79 -10.53 16.45
CA LYS A 25 -22.52 -10.91 17.12
C LYS A 25 -21.32 -10.13 16.58
N CYS A 26 -21.33 -9.75 15.32
CA CYS A 26 -20.23 -9.00 14.68
C CYS A 26 -20.27 -7.49 14.95
N ILE A 27 -21.35 -6.92 15.50
CA ILE A 27 -21.46 -5.46 15.72
C ILE A 27 -20.23 -4.87 16.44
N PRO A 28 -19.73 -5.43 17.56
CA PRO A 28 -18.56 -4.88 18.24
C PRO A 28 -17.30 -4.90 17.36
N ALA A 29 -17.12 -5.93 16.55
CA ALA A 29 -16.00 -6.04 15.62
C ALA A 29 -16.14 -5.07 14.42
N LEU A 30 -17.37 -4.86 13.92
CA LEU A 30 -17.67 -3.85 12.90
C LEU A 30 -17.32 -2.45 13.40
N GLU A 31 -17.72 -2.11 14.63
CA GLU A 31 -17.36 -0.84 15.25
C GLU A 31 -15.84 -0.68 15.43
N ALA A 32 -15.16 -1.72 15.88
CA ALA A 32 -13.71 -1.69 16.07
C ALA A 32 -12.98 -1.52 14.72
N ALA A 33 -13.40 -2.26 13.69
CA ALA A 33 -12.85 -2.13 12.33
C ALA A 33 -13.08 -0.74 11.75
N ALA A 34 -14.30 -0.19 11.88
CA ALA A 34 -14.63 1.15 11.41
C ALA A 34 -13.79 2.23 12.12
N ARG A 35 -13.62 2.17 13.45
CA ARG A 35 -12.79 3.10 14.20
C ARG A 35 -11.32 2.99 13.77
N ARG A 36 -10.80 1.79 13.61
CA ARG A 36 -9.42 1.56 13.17
C ARG A 36 -9.18 2.17 11.79
N LEU A 37 -10.05 1.90 10.83
CA LEU A 37 -9.95 2.45 9.48
C LEU A 37 -10.08 3.98 9.45
N GLN A 38 -10.92 4.56 10.31
CA GLN A 38 -11.00 6.01 10.45
C GLN A 38 -9.66 6.59 10.91
N THR A 39 -9.03 5.99 11.90
CA THR A 39 -7.79 6.51 12.47
C THR A 39 -6.58 6.25 11.56
N GLU A 40 -6.46 5.03 11.02
CA GLU A 40 -5.26 4.57 10.35
C GLU A 40 -5.25 4.89 8.85
N LEU A 41 -6.43 5.04 8.22
CA LEU A 41 -6.53 5.21 6.77
C LEU A 41 -7.24 6.49 6.35
N LEU A 42 -8.44 6.76 6.86
CA LEU A 42 -9.22 7.93 6.45
C LEU A 42 -8.64 9.24 7.03
N GLY A 43 -8.20 9.21 8.29
CA GLY A 43 -7.73 10.41 8.99
C GLY A 43 -8.81 11.48 9.08
N PRO A 44 -8.59 12.67 8.48
CA PRO A 44 -9.56 13.77 8.52
C PRO A 44 -10.75 13.57 7.56
N VAL A 45 -10.71 12.57 6.67
CA VAL A 45 -11.83 12.29 5.75
C VAL A 45 -12.98 11.66 6.51
N MET A 46 -14.12 12.36 6.55
CA MET A 46 -15.33 11.82 7.14
C MET A 46 -15.98 10.82 6.16
N PRO A 47 -16.51 9.67 6.66
CA PRO A 47 -17.15 8.67 5.80
C PRO A 47 -18.29 9.23 4.93
N GLU A 48 -19.00 10.24 5.42
CA GLU A 48 -20.10 10.91 4.73
C GLU A 48 -19.64 11.78 3.55
N ALA A 49 -18.36 12.15 3.51
CA ALA A 49 -17.76 12.90 2.40
C ALA A 49 -17.32 11.99 1.25
N LEU A 50 -17.33 10.66 1.45
CA LEU A 50 -16.94 9.72 0.41
C LEU A 50 -17.99 9.65 -0.70
N SER A 51 -17.54 9.44 -1.95
CA SER A 51 -18.43 9.08 -3.03
C SER A 51 -19.15 7.74 -2.72
N GLU A 52 -20.27 7.48 -3.37
CA GLU A 52 -21.00 6.21 -3.23
C GLU A 52 -20.07 4.99 -3.45
N ALA A 53 -19.23 5.04 -4.48
CA ALA A 53 -18.28 3.96 -4.78
C ALA A 53 -17.24 3.76 -3.66
N ALA A 54 -16.69 4.85 -3.11
CA ALA A 54 -15.73 4.80 -2.00
C ALA A 54 -16.43 4.35 -0.69
N GLY A 55 -17.66 4.82 -0.44
CA GLY A 55 -18.46 4.39 0.71
C GLY A 55 -18.78 2.89 0.67
N ASN A 56 -19.16 2.37 -0.50
CA ASN A 56 -19.38 0.93 -0.71
C ASN A 56 -18.10 0.13 -0.48
N THR A 57 -16.94 0.63 -0.94
CA THR A 57 -15.64 0.01 -0.71
C THR A 57 -15.28 -0.02 0.77
N LEU A 58 -15.50 1.09 1.49
CA LEU A 58 -15.29 1.17 2.93
C LEU A 58 -16.21 0.20 3.69
N ALA A 59 -17.51 0.15 3.36
CA ALA A 59 -18.45 -0.76 3.98
C ALA A 59 -18.07 -2.23 3.76
N HIS A 60 -17.64 -2.58 2.54
CA HIS A 60 -17.12 -3.91 2.24
C HIS A 60 -15.89 -4.23 3.08
N LEU A 61 -14.91 -3.32 3.14
CA LEU A 61 -13.68 -3.48 3.93
C LEU A 61 -13.99 -3.69 5.42
N VAL A 62 -14.88 -2.90 5.99
CA VAL A 62 -15.32 -3.03 7.40
C VAL A 62 -15.95 -4.41 7.64
N CYS A 63 -16.87 -4.86 6.76
CA CYS A 63 -17.55 -6.14 6.89
C CYS A 63 -16.57 -7.34 6.86
N VAL A 64 -15.69 -7.40 5.85
CA VAL A 64 -14.78 -8.55 5.69
C VAL A 64 -13.73 -8.59 6.79
N THR A 65 -13.25 -7.42 7.25
CA THR A 65 -12.32 -7.31 8.36
C THR A 65 -12.96 -7.79 9.67
N ALA A 66 -14.14 -7.29 10.00
CA ALA A 66 -14.86 -7.66 11.21
C ALA A 66 -15.19 -9.16 11.24
N LEU A 67 -15.63 -9.72 10.11
CA LEU A 67 -15.91 -11.16 10.03
C LEU A 67 -14.63 -11.99 10.17
N ALA A 68 -13.53 -11.58 9.52
CA ALA A 68 -12.24 -12.28 9.65
C ALA A 68 -11.74 -12.33 11.11
N ASP A 69 -11.92 -11.24 11.86
CA ASP A 69 -11.52 -11.14 13.25
C ASP A 69 -12.44 -11.94 14.18
N MET A 70 -13.73 -12.08 13.83
CA MET A 70 -14.72 -12.81 14.63
C MET A 70 -14.74 -14.32 14.34
N LEU A 71 -14.30 -14.79 13.18
CA LEU A 71 -14.39 -16.21 12.79
C LEU A 71 -13.89 -17.19 13.85
N PRO A 72 -12.74 -16.95 14.53
CA PRO A 72 -12.25 -17.87 15.56
C PRO A 72 -13.15 -17.94 16.81
N GLN A 73 -14.08 -17.02 16.97
CA GLN A 73 -14.94 -16.89 18.14
C GLN A 73 -16.39 -17.30 17.87
N LEU A 74 -16.79 -17.48 16.61
CA LEU A 74 -18.19 -17.69 16.24
C LEU A 74 -18.74 -19.05 16.70
N ASP A 75 -17.89 -20.06 16.81
CA ASP A 75 -18.23 -21.41 17.24
C ASP A 75 -17.93 -21.68 18.74
N LEU A 76 -17.32 -20.70 19.42
CA LEU A 76 -16.99 -20.82 20.82
C LEU A 76 -18.17 -20.42 21.72
N VAL A 77 -18.48 -21.28 22.69
CA VAL A 77 -19.44 -21.01 23.78
C VAL A 77 -18.68 -21.00 25.08
N MET A 78 -18.75 -19.88 25.79
CA MET A 78 -18.21 -19.78 27.15
C MET A 78 -19.22 -20.30 28.16
N THR A 79 -18.80 -21.26 28.97
CA THR A 79 -19.58 -21.77 30.11
C THR A 79 -18.83 -21.46 31.41
N PRO A 80 -19.49 -21.48 32.58
CA PRO A 80 -18.81 -21.27 33.86
C PRO A 80 -17.66 -22.25 34.13
N THR A 81 -17.64 -23.37 33.40
CA THR A 81 -16.64 -24.45 33.59
C THR A 81 -15.59 -24.44 32.45
N GLY A 82 -15.68 -23.58 31.47
CA GLY A 82 -14.71 -23.47 30.38
C GLY A 82 -15.31 -23.12 29.03
N ALA A 83 -14.48 -23.15 27.96
CA ALA A 83 -14.90 -22.94 26.58
C ALA A 83 -15.34 -24.26 25.94
N GLY A 84 -16.46 -24.24 25.24
CA GLY A 84 -16.99 -25.36 24.45
C GLY A 84 -17.23 -24.98 23.02
N VAL A 85 -17.41 -25.98 22.15
CA VAL A 85 -17.79 -25.78 20.74
C VAL A 85 -19.25 -26.14 20.56
N VAL A 86 -20.01 -25.32 19.80
CA VAL A 86 -21.41 -25.64 19.49
C VAL A 86 -21.45 -26.83 18.55
N SER A 87 -22.03 -27.94 19.00
CA SER A 87 -22.33 -29.10 18.17
C SER A 87 -23.81 -29.42 18.32
N ASN A 88 -24.54 -29.52 17.22
CA ASN A 88 -25.91 -29.99 17.16
C ASN A 88 -25.99 -31.28 16.35
N ASP A 89 -27.07 -32.04 16.49
CA ASP A 89 -27.31 -33.31 15.77
C ASP A 89 -27.25 -33.19 14.22
N ASN A 90 -27.40 -31.97 13.69
CA ASN A 90 -27.46 -31.67 12.24
C ASN A 90 -26.24 -30.94 11.70
N LEU A 91 -25.31 -30.45 12.51
CA LEU A 91 -24.16 -29.64 12.09
C LEU A 91 -22.92 -30.00 12.92
N ALA A 92 -21.94 -30.60 12.25
CA ALA A 92 -20.61 -30.74 12.82
C ALA A 92 -19.86 -29.40 12.77
N PRO A 93 -19.01 -29.08 13.78
CA PRO A 93 -18.15 -27.93 13.73
C PRO A 93 -17.29 -27.94 12.46
N ALA A 94 -17.07 -26.76 11.87
CA ALA A 94 -16.17 -26.65 10.73
C ALA A 94 -14.74 -27.05 11.16
N SER A 95 -14.02 -27.76 10.28
CA SER A 95 -12.62 -28.07 10.59
C SER A 95 -11.81 -26.78 10.69
N ARG A 96 -10.80 -26.78 11.59
CA ARG A 96 -9.88 -25.66 11.76
C ARG A 96 -9.30 -25.16 10.43
N GLU A 97 -8.93 -26.08 9.53
CA GLU A 97 -8.38 -25.75 8.21
C GLU A 97 -9.34 -24.93 7.34
N ARG A 98 -10.65 -25.28 7.38
CA ARG A 98 -11.69 -24.55 6.65
C ARG A 98 -11.89 -23.15 7.22
N VAL A 99 -11.90 -23.01 8.55
CA VAL A 99 -12.01 -21.71 9.22
C VAL A 99 -10.81 -20.83 8.89
N GLU A 100 -9.60 -21.39 8.96
CA GLU A 100 -8.37 -20.69 8.60
C GLU A 100 -8.33 -20.30 7.10
N ALA A 101 -8.81 -21.18 6.21
CA ALA A 101 -8.89 -20.89 4.78
C ALA A 101 -9.86 -19.73 4.50
N LEU A 102 -11.02 -19.72 5.14
CA LEU A 102 -11.99 -18.63 5.03
C LEU A 102 -11.41 -17.32 5.61
N ALA A 103 -10.76 -17.37 6.77
CA ALA A 103 -10.10 -16.20 7.36
C ALA A 103 -9.05 -15.62 6.43
N ARG A 104 -8.21 -16.46 5.81
CA ARG A 104 -7.23 -16.00 4.80
C ARG A 104 -7.90 -15.38 3.58
N GLN A 105 -9.00 -15.96 3.09
CA GLN A 105 -9.76 -15.40 1.97
C GLN A 105 -10.32 -14.01 2.31
N LEU A 106 -10.92 -13.84 3.48
CA LEU A 106 -11.46 -12.56 3.93
C LEU A 106 -10.37 -11.50 4.10
N ARG A 107 -9.19 -11.87 4.63
CA ARG A 107 -8.05 -10.95 4.73
C ARG A 107 -7.53 -10.53 3.36
N ARG A 108 -7.45 -11.45 2.38
CA ARG A 108 -7.12 -11.08 0.99
C ARG A 108 -8.14 -10.12 0.39
N GLN A 109 -9.42 -10.31 0.67
CA GLN A 109 -10.46 -9.36 0.26
C GLN A 109 -10.28 -8.01 0.95
N ALA A 110 -9.99 -7.99 2.25
CA ALA A 110 -9.71 -6.75 2.98
C ALA A 110 -8.51 -6.00 2.38
N ASP A 111 -7.42 -6.70 2.04
CA ASP A 111 -6.26 -6.12 1.37
C ASP A 111 -6.64 -5.47 0.03
N ALA A 112 -7.41 -6.18 -0.80
CA ALA A 112 -7.87 -5.65 -2.09
C ALA A 112 -8.80 -4.44 -1.94
N GLN A 113 -9.71 -4.46 -0.95
CA GLN A 113 -10.59 -3.32 -0.67
C GLN A 113 -9.81 -2.14 -0.08
N THR A 114 -8.76 -2.38 0.70
CA THR A 114 -7.86 -1.33 1.19
C THR A 114 -7.14 -0.65 0.03
N ASP A 115 -6.56 -1.40 -0.89
CA ASP A 115 -5.92 -0.84 -2.09
C ASP A 115 -6.92 -0.04 -2.94
N ALA A 116 -8.15 -0.55 -3.12
CA ALA A 116 -9.21 0.15 -3.85
C ALA A 116 -9.65 1.45 -3.15
N LEU A 117 -9.78 1.42 -1.81
CA LEU A 117 -10.15 2.61 -1.04
C LEU A 117 -9.06 3.69 -1.12
N ILE A 118 -7.78 3.31 -1.04
CA ILE A 118 -6.66 4.25 -1.23
C ILE A 118 -6.77 4.95 -2.58
N GLU A 119 -7.11 4.24 -3.65
CA GLU A 119 -7.27 4.86 -4.98
C GLU A 119 -8.41 5.90 -5.00
N HIS A 120 -9.48 5.72 -4.22
CA HIS A 120 -10.51 6.75 -4.06
C HIS A 120 -10.03 7.94 -3.22
N LEU A 121 -9.26 7.68 -2.15
CA LEU A 121 -8.79 8.71 -1.23
C LEU A 121 -7.73 9.63 -1.87
N ARG A 122 -6.98 9.18 -2.85
CA ARG A 122 -5.94 9.96 -3.54
C ARG A 122 -6.45 11.26 -4.18
N ASP A 123 -7.73 11.32 -4.51
CA ASP A 123 -8.39 12.50 -5.11
C ASP A 123 -9.14 13.34 -4.08
N MET A 124 -9.20 12.90 -2.82
CA MET A 124 -9.99 13.55 -1.78
C MET A 124 -9.32 14.81 -1.25
N VAL A 125 -10.16 15.84 -1.06
CA VAL A 125 -9.81 17.10 -0.41
C VAL A 125 -10.81 17.34 0.70
N VAL A 126 -10.35 17.66 1.89
CA VAL A 126 -11.20 17.90 3.06
C VAL A 126 -11.01 19.33 3.58
N PRO A 127 -12.02 19.94 4.20
CA PRO A 127 -11.89 21.22 4.87
C PRO A 127 -10.86 21.15 6.01
N ASP A 128 -10.00 22.17 6.12
CA ASP A 128 -9.03 22.34 7.19
C ASP A 128 -9.06 23.81 7.63
N GLY A 129 -9.96 24.16 8.56
CA GLY A 129 -10.27 25.55 8.91
C GLY A 129 -10.76 26.32 7.68
N ASP A 130 -10.09 27.45 7.36
CA ASP A 130 -10.37 28.28 6.18
C ASP A 130 -9.69 27.76 4.89
N GLN A 131 -8.95 26.65 4.98
CA GLN A 131 -8.24 26.04 3.85
C GLN A 131 -8.78 24.66 3.51
N THR A 132 -8.17 24.02 2.55
CA THR A 132 -8.46 22.63 2.19
C THR A 132 -7.20 21.80 2.32
N LEU A 133 -7.33 20.61 2.96
CA LEU A 133 -6.26 19.63 3.07
C LEU A 133 -6.53 18.47 2.11
N ALA A 134 -5.58 18.20 1.22
CA ALA A 134 -5.64 16.97 0.43
C ALA A 134 -5.30 15.77 1.31
N TRP A 135 -6.09 14.68 1.23
CA TRP A 135 -5.77 13.44 1.95
C TRP A 135 -4.32 12.98 1.68
N ALA A 136 -3.86 13.17 0.45
CA ALA A 136 -2.47 12.86 0.05
C ALA A 136 -1.37 13.56 0.89
N ALA A 137 -1.70 14.65 1.58
CA ALA A 137 -0.79 15.37 2.46
C ALA A 137 -0.87 14.93 3.94
N THR A 138 -1.75 13.98 4.26
CA THR A 138 -1.92 13.47 5.63
C THR A 138 -0.88 12.41 5.98
N GLU A 139 -0.71 12.19 7.28
CA GLU A 139 0.09 11.08 7.82
C GLU A 139 -0.47 9.73 7.37
N GLN A 140 -1.81 9.60 7.30
CA GLN A 140 -2.49 8.39 6.84
C GLN A 140 -2.09 8.05 5.40
N ALA A 141 -2.02 9.02 4.51
CA ALA A 141 -1.55 8.80 3.14
C ALA A 141 -0.07 8.37 3.11
N ALA A 142 0.76 8.98 3.96
CA ALA A 142 2.17 8.61 4.08
C ALA A 142 2.34 7.17 4.57
N THR A 143 1.57 6.77 5.57
CA THR A 143 1.56 5.40 6.12
C THR A 143 0.94 4.39 5.15
N ALA A 144 -0.12 4.78 4.43
CA ALA A 144 -0.77 3.90 3.45
C ALA A 144 0.08 3.67 2.20
N MET A 145 0.91 4.63 1.80
CA MET A 145 1.78 4.59 0.62
C MET A 145 3.23 5.00 0.97
N PRO A 146 3.92 4.23 1.84
CA PRO A 146 5.24 4.59 2.34
C PRO A 146 6.34 4.43 1.29
N THR A 147 6.14 3.52 0.32
CA THR A 147 7.12 3.18 -0.71
C THR A 147 6.49 3.20 -2.09
N PHE A 148 7.30 3.04 -3.14
CA PHE A 148 6.80 2.93 -4.52
C PHE A 148 6.03 1.62 -4.78
N LEU A 149 6.27 0.56 -4.01
CA LEU A 149 5.62 -0.75 -4.13
C LEU A 149 4.68 -1.01 -2.94
N TYR A 150 3.72 -0.13 -2.72
CA TYR A 150 2.83 -0.14 -1.54
C TYR A 150 1.59 -1.04 -1.64
N SER A 151 1.28 -1.58 -2.81
CA SER A 151 0.03 -2.35 -3.05
C SER A 151 0.30 -3.76 -3.56
N GLY A 152 -0.68 -4.65 -3.38
CA GLY A 152 -0.64 -5.99 -3.96
C GLY A 152 -0.43 -5.96 -5.47
N LEU A 153 -1.10 -5.04 -6.18
CA LEU A 153 -0.95 -4.87 -7.63
C LEU A 153 0.49 -4.51 -8.02
N HIS A 154 1.16 -3.65 -7.25
CA HIS A 154 2.56 -3.32 -7.50
C HIS A 154 3.48 -4.54 -7.33
N MET A 155 3.25 -5.36 -6.30
CA MET A 155 4.00 -6.58 -6.07
C MET A 155 3.77 -7.61 -7.19
N GLN A 156 2.54 -7.75 -7.67
CA GLN A 156 2.20 -8.61 -8.81
C GLN A 156 2.95 -8.16 -10.07
N ARG A 157 2.85 -6.87 -10.40
CA ARG A 157 3.35 -6.32 -11.66
C ARG A 157 4.87 -6.23 -11.72
N TYR A 158 5.50 -5.75 -10.64
CA TYR A 158 6.94 -5.42 -10.65
C TYR A 158 7.79 -6.48 -9.94
N ALA A 159 7.32 -7.03 -8.80
CA ALA A 159 8.05 -8.04 -8.06
C ALA A 159 7.77 -9.49 -8.51
N GLY A 160 6.91 -9.69 -9.52
CA GLY A 160 6.63 -11.02 -10.09
C GLY A 160 5.98 -12.00 -9.14
N LYS A 161 5.17 -11.52 -8.22
CA LYS A 161 4.40 -12.32 -7.26
C LYS A 161 2.90 -12.30 -7.65
N PRO A 162 2.41 -13.20 -8.51
CA PRO A 162 1.09 -13.09 -9.16
C PRO A 162 -0.10 -13.00 -8.22
N GLU A 163 0.02 -13.57 -7.02
CA GLU A 163 -1.05 -13.61 -6.02
C GLU A 163 -0.77 -12.68 -4.82
N ALA A 164 0.22 -11.80 -4.94
CA ALA A 164 0.57 -10.90 -3.84
C ALA A 164 -0.59 -9.98 -3.50
N THR A 165 -0.73 -9.75 -2.21
CA THR A 165 -1.71 -8.87 -1.59
C THR A 165 -1.01 -7.61 -1.04
N ARG A 166 -1.78 -6.70 -0.46
CA ARG A 166 -1.24 -5.56 0.29
C ARG A 166 -0.40 -6.01 1.48
N SER A 167 -0.81 -7.05 2.18
CA SER A 167 -0.04 -7.63 3.29
C SER A 167 1.35 -8.08 2.84
N ASP A 168 1.47 -8.68 1.65
CA ASP A 168 2.78 -9.05 1.08
C ASP A 168 3.65 -7.82 0.75
N ALA A 169 3.03 -6.71 0.33
CA ALA A 169 3.76 -5.46 0.09
C ALA A 169 4.27 -4.85 1.42
N ILE A 170 3.49 -4.92 2.49
CA ILE A 170 3.88 -4.46 3.83
C ILE A 170 5.01 -5.34 4.36
N GLU A 171 4.93 -6.66 4.22
CA GLU A 171 6.00 -7.59 4.63
C GLU A 171 7.32 -7.34 3.88
N ALA A 172 7.22 -7.00 2.58
CA ALA A 172 8.39 -6.70 1.76
C ALA A 172 8.98 -5.30 2.01
N MET A 173 8.32 -4.43 2.79
CA MET A 173 8.71 -3.02 2.97
C MET A 173 10.18 -2.83 3.37
N PRO A 174 10.77 -3.56 4.34
CA PRO A 174 12.18 -3.37 4.71
C PRO A 174 13.14 -3.63 3.54
N ALA A 175 12.83 -4.61 2.69
CA ALA A 175 13.63 -4.91 1.50
C ALA A 175 13.46 -3.81 0.42
N VAL A 176 12.24 -3.30 0.23
CA VAL A 176 11.96 -2.17 -0.68
C VAL A 176 12.67 -0.91 -0.22
N GLU A 177 12.66 -0.61 1.07
CA GLU A 177 13.37 0.55 1.65
C GLU A 177 14.89 0.43 1.43
N THR A 178 15.47 -0.74 1.68
CA THR A 178 16.89 -1.01 1.43
C THR A 178 17.25 -0.80 -0.04
N ALA A 179 16.42 -1.30 -0.96
CA ALA A 179 16.61 -1.07 -2.40
C ALA A 179 16.42 0.41 -2.78
N THR A 180 15.48 1.10 -2.12
CA THR A 180 15.24 2.54 -2.34
C THR A 180 16.43 3.39 -1.92
N LEU A 181 17.15 3.03 -0.83
CA LEU A 181 18.39 3.72 -0.45
C LEU A 181 19.44 3.72 -1.56
N LYS A 182 19.59 2.60 -2.27
CA LYS A 182 20.51 2.55 -3.43
C LYS A 182 20.07 3.51 -4.55
N LEU A 183 18.76 3.58 -4.81
CA LEU A 183 18.25 4.53 -5.81
C LEU A 183 18.41 5.98 -5.37
N ARG A 184 18.28 6.29 -4.07
CA ARG A 184 18.57 7.63 -3.53
C ARG A 184 20.01 8.06 -3.79
N HIS A 185 20.97 7.16 -3.62
CA HIS A 185 22.35 7.44 -3.97
C HIS A 185 22.57 7.64 -5.48
N LEU A 186 21.73 7.03 -6.32
CA LEU A 186 21.85 7.08 -7.77
C LEU A 186 21.21 8.34 -8.38
N VAL A 187 20.03 8.76 -7.87
CA VAL A 187 19.22 9.83 -8.48
C VAL A 187 18.95 11.03 -7.55
N GLY A 188 19.37 10.97 -6.28
CA GLY A 188 19.19 12.01 -5.28
C GLY A 188 17.95 11.82 -4.40
N ASP A 189 18.05 12.29 -3.17
CA ASP A 189 16.98 12.17 -2.17
C ASP A 189 15.77 13.02 -2.55
N GLU A 190 16.00 14.25 -2.99
CA GLU A 190 14.96 15.23 -3.29
C GLU A 190 14.05 14.75 -4.43
N LEU A 191 14.61 14.10 -5.46
CA LEU A 191 13.80 13.54 -6.55
C LEU A 191 12.95 12.36 -6.05
N ILE A 192 13.52 11.44 -5.25
CA ILE A 192 12.79 10.30 -4.70
C ILE A 192 11.64 10.79 -3.82
N ASP A 193 11.88 11.74 -2.92
CA ASP A 193 10.86 12.29 -2.02
C ASP A 193 9.74 13.00 -2.78
N HIS A 194 10.10 13.79 -3.79
CA HIS A 194 9.14 14.43 -4.68
C HIS A 194 8.24 13.42 -5.37
N LEU A 195 8.80 12.37 -5.98
CA LEU A 195 8.03 11.34 -6.68
C LEU A 195 7.17 10.50 -5.72
N LEU A 196 7.62 10.25 -4.49
CA LEU A 196 6.83 9.63 -3.43
C LEU A 196 5.63 10.50 -3.02
N GLN A 197 5.78 11.81 -2.96
CA GLN A 197 4.66 12.73 -2.71
C GLN A 197 3.68 12.77 -3.88
N LEU A 198 4.19 12.83 -5.11
CA LEU A 198 3.36 12.86 -6.31
C LEU A 198 2.50 11.59 -6.45
N GLN A 199 3.05 10.41 -6.14
CA GLN A 199 2.27 9.18 -6.24
C GLN A 199 1.06 9.12 -5.32
N ARG A 200 1.05 9.92 -4.22
CA ARG A 200 -0.09 9.98 -3.28
C ARG A 200 -1.30 10.73 -3.86
N ARG A 201 -1.08 11.53 -4.90
CA ARG A 201 -2.16 12.28 -5.61
C ARG A 201 -2.31 11.75 -7.02
N ARG A 202 -3.55 11.61 -7.48
CA ARG A 202 -3.83 11.20 -8.84
C ARG A 202 -3.73 12.40 -9.80
N GLY A 203 -3.21 12.17 -11.02
CA GLY A 203 -3.24 13.13 -12.11
C GLY A 203 -2.36 14.37 -11.94
N VAL A 204 -1.50 14.41 -10.91
CA VAL A 204 -0.60 15.56 -10.67
C VAL A 204 0.76 15.37 -11.33
N ALA A 205 1.24 14.12 -11.42
CA ALA A 205 2.51 13.80 -12.07
C ALA A 205 2.44 14.05 -13.59
N THR A 206 3.48 14.64 -14.13
CA THR A 206 3.68 14.76 -15.59
C THR A 206 3.89 13.40 -16.24
N ALA A 207 3.81 13.32 -17.55
CA ALA A 207 4.10 12.09 -18.29
C ALA A 207 5.52 11.58 -18.03
N LEU A 208 6.51 12.47 -17.96
CA LEU A 208 7.91 12.12 -17.68
C LEU A 208 8.10 11.62 -16.25
N GLU A 209 7.53 12.28 -15.24
CA GLU A 209 7.57 11.82 -13.84
C GLU A 209 6.88 10.46 -13.68
N THR A 210 5.80 10.21 -14.43
CA THR A 210 5.14 8.90 -14.47
C THR A 210 6.07 7.83 -15.02
N ILE A 211 6.78 8.10 -16.12
CA ILE A 211 7.77 7.18 -16.72
C ILE A 211 8.89 6.89 -15.73
N VAL A 212 9.46 7.92 -15.10
CA VAL A 212 10.52 7.77 -14.09
C VAL A 212 10.04 6.95 -12.89
N THR A 213 8.82 7.21 -12.40
CA THR A 213 8.20 6.40 -11.32
C THR A 213 8.05 4.93 -11.71
N VAL A 214 7.64 4.63 -12.94
CA VAL A 214 7.55 3.25 -13.47
C VAL A 214 8.93 2.60 -13.52
N ASN A 215 9.97 3.33 -13.95
CA ASN A 215 11.34 2.83 -13.97
C ASN A 215 11.86 2.52 -12.56
N ILE A 216 11.59 3.40 -11.58
CA ILE A 216 11.91 3.16 -10.16
C ILE A 216 11.23 1.88 -9.66
N ARG A 217 9.92 1.72 -9.89
CA ARG A 217 9.19 0.51 -9.51
C ARG A 217 9.78 -0.74 -10.16
N THR A 218 10.24 -0.64 -11.40
CA THR A 218 10.88 -1.74 -12.12
C THR A 218 12.23 -2.10 -11.47
N CYS A 219 13.06 -1.12 -11.14
CA CYS A 219 14.33 -1.34 -10.42
C CYS A 219 14.08 -2.05 -9.09
N LEU A 220 13.14 -1.53 -8.28
CA LEU A 220 12.79 -2.09 -6.98
C LEU A 220 12.24 -3.52 -7.10
N GLY A 221 11.34 -3.76 -8.05
CA GLY A 221 10.76 -5.08 -8.26
C GLY A 221 11.80 -6.12 -8.71
N LEU A 222 12.77 -5.73 -9.54
CA LEU A 222 13.86 -6.60 -9.97
C LEU A 222 14.85 -6.87 -8.83
N ALA A 223 15.12 -5.88 -7.98
CA ALA A 223 15.93 -6.05 -6.78
C ALA A 223 15.29 -7.06 -5.81
N LEU A 224 13.97 -7.02 -5.63
CA LEU A 224 13.25 -7.99 -4.79
C LEU A 224 13.27 -9.43 -5.34
N ARG A 225 13.59 -9.61 -6.60
CA ARG A 225 13.75 -10.94 -7.23
C ARG A 225 15.19 -11.45 -7.22
N ASP A 226 16.13 -10.72 -6.58
CA ASP A 226 17.57 -10.97 -6.64
C ASP A 226 18.12 -11.03 -8.09
N ASN A 227 17.44 -10.38 -9.03
CA ASN A 227 17.84 -10.31 -10.42
C ASN A 227 18.76 -9.09 -10.66
N HIS A 228 19.96 -9.15 -10.10
CA HIS A 228 20.93 -8.05 -10.15
C HIS A 228 21.28 -7.57 -11.58
N PRO A 229 21.51 -8.45 -12.59
CA PRO A 229 21.81 -7.99 -13.94
C PRO A 229 20.67 -7.16 -14.55
N ALA A 230 19.42 -7.62 -14.37
CA ALA A 230 18.26 -6.90 -14.87
C ALA A 230 18.00 -5.60 -14.08
N ALA A 231 18.23 -5.60 -12.76
CA ALA A 231 18.12 -4.40 -11.93
C ALA A 231 19.12 -3.32 -12.39
N HIS A 232 20.39 -3.68 -12.61
CA HIS A 232 21.41 -2.75 -13.17
C HIS A 232 21.06 -2.24 -14.58
N ALA A 233 20.44 -3.08 -15.43
CA ALA A 233 19.98 -2.62 -16.72
C ALA A 233 18.83 -1.60 -16.59
N ALA A 234 17.91 -1.82 -15.65
CA ALA A 234 16.82 -0.90 -15.33
C ALA A 234 17.33 0.42 -14.72
N GLU A 235 18.32 0.37 -13.84
CA GLU A 235 19.01 1.56 -13.28
C GLU A 235 19.65 2.40 -14.38
N ARG A 236 20.35 1.79 -15.35
CA ARG A 236 20.90 2.52 -16.50
C ARG A 236 19.82 3.17 -17.36
N LEU A 237 18.67 2.49 -17.55
CA LEU A 237 17.56 3.06 -18.29
C LEU A 237 16.95 4.26 -17.54
N LEU A 238 16.80 4.16 -16.22
CA LEU A 238 16.34 5.26 -15.35
C LEU A 238 17.25 6.48 -15.50
N LEU A 239 18.58 6.31 -15.38
CA LEU A 239 19.55 7.39 -15.55
C LEU A 239 19.49 8.00 -16.96
N LYS A 240 19.45 7.16 -17.99
CA LYS A 240 19.33 7.64 -19.38
C LYS A 240 18.08 8.50 -19.60
N ASN A 241 16.94 8.10 -19.00
CA ASN A 241 15.70 8.89 -19.12
C ASN A 241 15.83 10.25 -18.42
N LEU A 242 16.43 10.28 -17.21
CA LEU A 242 16.67 11.52 -16.47
C LEU A 242 17.65 12.45 -17.21
N GLU A 243 18.73 11.93 -17.78
CA GLU A 243 19.72 12.68 -18.51
C GLU A 243 19.19 13.21 -19.85
N THR A 244 18.37 12.40 -20.54
CA THR A 244 17.72 12.83 -21.79
C THR A 244 16.76 14.00 -21.58
N HIS A 245 16.15 14.08 -20.41
CA HIS A 245 15.15 15.10 -20.03
C HIS A 245 15.61 15.93 -18.83
N LEU A 246 16.91 16.25 -18.76
CA LEU A 246 17.53 16.87 -17.60
C LEU A 246 16.87 18.20 -17.19
N ALA A 247 16.41 18.98 -18.16
CA ALA A 247 15.72 20.26 -17.93
C ALA A 247 14.37 20.09 -17.22
N ASP A 248 13.71 18.93 -17.39
CA ASP A 248 12.43 18.61 -16.77
C ASP A 248 12.61 18.05 -15.33
N PHE A 249 13.85 17.68 -14.96
CA PHE A 249 14.19 17.14 -13.65
C PHE A 249 15.22 17.97 -12.89
N PRO A 250 14.90 19.24 -12.53
CA PRO A 250 15.84 20.12 -11.84
C PRO A 250 16.30 19.58 -10.47
N LEU A 251 15.45 18.80 -9.78
CA LEU A 251 15.83 18.13 -8.51
C LEU A 251 16.97 17.13 -8.72
N TYR A 252 16.95 16.37 -9.83
CA TYR A 252 18.06 15.48 -10.20
C TYR A 252 19.28 16.27 -10.65
N ALA A 253 19.11 17.23 -11.57
CA ALA A 253 20.21 18.02 -12.14
C ALA A 253 21.03 18.77 -11.10
N ASN A 254 20.40 19.22 -10.01
CA ASN A 254 21.05 19.92 -8.89
C ASN A 254 21.52 19.01 -7.76
N SER A 255 21.24 17.71 -7.83
CA SER A 255 21.57 16.74 -6.77
C SER A 255 23.08 16.47 -6.65
N SER A 256 23.48 16.03 -5.46
CA SER A 256 24.83 15.51 -5.24
C SER A 256 25.10 14.25 -6.05
N ALA A 257 24.07 13.41 -6.28
CA ALA A 257 24.14 12.21 -7.10
C ALA A 257 24.51 12.55 -8.55
N TYR A 258 23.85 13.52 -9.17
CA TYR A 258 24.17 13.97 -10.53
C TYR A 258 25.61 14.49 -10.62
N ARG A 259 26.03 15.32 -9.68
CA ARG A 259 27.41 15.86 -9.63
C ARG A 259 28.46 14.76 -9.48
N ALA A 260 28.21 13.77 -8.62
CA ALA A 260 29.13 12.66 -8.43
C ALA A 260 29.29 11.81 -9.72
N ASN A 261 28.18 11.57 -10.43
CA ASN A 261 28.18 10.80 -11.68
C ASN A 261 28.80 11.56 -12.87
N HIS A 262 28.89 12.90 -12.80
CA HIS A 262 29.39 13.78 -13.88
C HIS A 262 30.63 14.59 -13.46
N THR A 263 31.34 14.14 -12.42
CA THR A 263 32.61 14.77 -12.06
C THR A 263 33.60 14.58 -13.21
N PRO A 264 34.19 15.65 -13.77
CA PRO A 264 35.19 15.53 -14.83
C PRO A 264 36.34 14.64 -14.36
N ALA A 265 36.81 13.72 -15.23
CA ALA A 265 38.00 12.97 -14.95
C ALA A 265 39.16 13.95 -14.66
N TYR A 266 39.94 13.64 -13.62
CA TYR A 266 41.08 14.48 -13.27
C TYR A 266 42.09 14.46 -14.43
N GLU A 267 42.30 15.62 -15.05
CA GLU A 267 43.37 15.79 -16.06
C GLU A 267 44.65 16.20 -15.36
N ASN A 268 45.69 15.37 -15.50
CA ASN A 268 47.03 15.71 -15.07
C ASN A 268 47.58 16.88 -15.91
N LYS A 269 47.68 18.08 -15.31
CA LYS A 269 48.29 19.24 -15.96
C LYS A 269 49.80 19.17 -15.74
N LYS A 270 50.56 19.66 -16.73
CA LYS A 270 52.03 19.66 -16.66
C LYS A 270 52.61 20.37 -15.43
N ASP A 271 51.86 21.30 -14.88
CA ASP A 271 52.24 22.09 -13.69
C ASP A 271 51.67 21.56 -12.36
N SER A 272 51.07 20.37 -12.37
CA SER A 272 50.54 19.75 -11.15
C SER A 272 51.71 19.23 -10.30
N SER A 273 51.70 19.58 -9.02
CA SER A 273 52.74 19.13 -8.05
C SER A 273 52.66 17.63 -7.70
N SER A 274 51.57 16.95 -8.15
CA SER A 274 51.33 15.51 -7.94
C SER A 274 50.61 14.90 -9.14
N PHE A 275 50.97 13.67 -9.50
CA PHE A 275 50.36 12.88 -10.56
C PHE A 275 49.52 11.75 -9.91
N PHE A 276 48.31 11.58 -10.36
CA PHE A 276 47.48 10.43 -10.01
C PHE A 276 47.42 9.48 -11.20
N PHE A 277 47.68 8.20 -10.94
CA PHE A 277 47.50 7.13 -11.93
C PHE A 277 46.06 6.66 -11.83
N SER A 278 45.28 6.78 -12.90
CA SER A 278 43.92 6.25 -13.06
C SER A 278 43.95 4.81 -13.53
#